data_767190bbbf214cb786f35446cc77ed54
#
_entry.id   767190bbbf214cb786f35446cc77ed54
#
_cell.length_a   1.000
_cell.length_b   1.000
_cell.length_c   1.000
_cell.angle_alpha   90.00
_cell.angle_beta   90.00
_cell.angle_gamma   90.00
#
_symmetry.space_group_name_H-M   'P 1'
#
loop_
_entity.id
_entity.type
_entity.pdbx_description
1 polymer ?
#
loop_
_entity_poly.entity_id
_entity_poly.type
_entity_poly.pdbx_seq_one_letter_code
_entity_poly.pdbx_strand_id
1 'polypeptide(L)'
;ASRLLENGQVDMVMAWEKGAFDYQSLPYVARSLEDIDKMIFDDYCVHNLSTSLLRYRDSNEKIGIVVKGCDSRGLVRLLEDNQIKRERLYIIGVCCSGVMDPLQAMIANSGFSRIKDTSGLAAKCANCIQPNPVIYDELVGATQEARGPANRFEKLSEIENMSVEERRAFFEDVFSRCIRCYACRQACIAC
;
A
#
# COMPACT_ATOMS: atom_id res chain seq x y z
N ALA A 1 14.95 11.77 -1.96
CA ALA A 1 15.52 10.80 -1.01
C ALA A 1 16.99 11.15 -0.72
N SER A 2 17.88 11.15 -1.72
CA SER A 2 19.34 11.39 -1.55
C SER A 2 19.65 12.64 -0.72
N ARG A 3 19.05 13.78 -1.10
CA ARG A 3 19.21 15.06 -0.38
C ARG A 3 18.90 14.96 1.13
N LEU A 4 17.90 14.15 1.50
CA LEU A 4 17.47 14.01 2.90
C LEU A 4 18.52 13.26 3.73
N LEU A 5 19.15 12.22 3.17
CA LEU A 5 20.23 11.47 3.81
C LEU A 5 21.51 12.28 3.86
N GLU A 6 21.91 12.93 2.75
CA GLU A 6 23.11 13.76 2.67
C GLU A 6 23.10 14.90 3.68
N ASN A 7 21.96 15.54 3.87
CA ASN A 7 21.81 16.67 4.81
C ASN A 7 21.52 16.23 6.25
N GLY A 8 21.47 14.93 6.54
CA GLY A 8 21.13 14.40 7.86
C GLY A 8 19.73 14.78 8.35
N GLN A 9 18.81 15.09 7.45
CA GLN A 9 17.40 15.36 7.80
C GLN A 9 16.68 14.10 8.25
N VAL A 10 17.08 12.94 7.72
CA VAL A 10 16.59 11.61 8.09
C VAL A 10 17.75 10.65 8.22
N ASP A 11 17.58 9.63 9.07
CA ASP A 11 18.57 8.56 9.28
C ASP A 11 18.38 7.42 8.25
N MET A 12 17.18 7.32 7.67
CA MET A 12 16.85 6.34 6.65
C MET A 12 15.68 6.81 5.78
N VAL A 13 15.55 6.22 4.59
CA VAL A 13 14.40 6.42 3.70
C VAL A 13 13.75 5.08 3.39
N MET A 14 12.43 5.02 3.56
CA MET A 14 11.60 3.84 3.26
C MET A 14 10.87 4.04 1.93
N ALA A 15 11.06 3.11 1.00
CA ALA A 15 10.40 3.07 -0.29
C ALA A 15 10.22 1.61 -0.74
N TRP A 16 10.28 1.33 -2.01
CA TRP A 16 10.24 -0.03 -2.58
C TRP A 16 11.54 -0.33 -3.29
N GLU A 17 11.90 -1.61 -3.34
CA GLU A 17 12.93 -2.18 -4.22
C GLU A 17 12.32 -3.21 -5.13
N LYS A 18 13.03 -3.56 -6.20
CA LYS A 18 12.64 -4.63 -7.12
C LYS A 18 12.76 -5.99 -6.41
N GLY A 19 11.71 -6.81 -6.54
CA GLY A 19 11.72 -8.18 -6.05
C GLY A 19 12.43 -9.14 -7.00
N ALA A 20 12.24 -10.45 -6.78
CA ALA A 20 12.84 -11.50 -7.60
C ALA A 20 12.26 -11.57 -9.03
N PHE A 21 11.07 -11.01 -9.25
CA PHE A 21 10.38 -11.00 -10.53
C PHE A 21 10.06 -9.56 -10.95
N ASP A 22 9.95 -9.30 -12.26
CA ASP A 22 9.67 -7.97 -12.80
C ASP A 22 8.33 -7.38 -12.35
N TYR A 23 7.37 -8.24 -12.00
CA TYR A 23 6.04 -7.88 -11.47
C TYR A 23 5.99 -7.85 -9.94
N GLN A 24 7.13 -7.79 -9.25
CA GLN A 24 7.21 -7.78 -7.79
C GLN A 24 8.05 -6.62 -7.28
N SER A 25 7.52 -5.89 -6.32
CA SER A 25 8.27 -4.94 -5.50
C SER A 25 8.12 -5.27 -4.02
N LEU A 26 9.13 -4.93 -3.23
CA LEU A 26 9.19 -5.19 -1.80
C LEU A 26 9.44 -3.88 -1.05
N PRO A 27 8.94 -3.73 0.19
CA PRO A 27 9.35 -2.63 1.06
C PRO A 27 10.85 -2.67 1.30
N TYR A 28 11.49 -1.53 1.11
CA TYR A 28 12.93 -1.36 1.24
C TYR A 28 13.29 -0.15 2.10
N VAL A 29 14.40 -0.25 2.82
CA VAL A 29 14.93 0.83 3.67
C VAL A 29 16.36 1.15 3.24
N ALA A 30 16.57 2.35 2.72
CA ALA A 30 17.90 2.88 2.39
C ALA A 30 18.45 3.65 3.58
N ARG A 31 19.74 3.37 3.93
CA ARG A 31 20.49 4.07 4.97
C ARG A 31 21.74 4.77 4.44
N SER A 32 22.07 4.51 3.20
CA SER A 32 23.21 5.11 2.49
C SER A 32 22.78 5.62 1.11
N LEU A 33 23.62 6.39 0.46
CA LEU A 33 23.40 6.85 -0.91
C LEU A 33 23.40 5.68 -1.91
N GLU A 34 24.24 4.69 -1.69
CA GLU A 34 24.29 3.48 -2.51
C GLU A 34 22.98 2.66 -2.44
N ASP A 35 22.29 2.72 -1.30
CA ASP A 35 21.01 2.06 -1.14
C ASP A 35 19.88 2.77 -1.90
N ILE A 36 19.99 4.08 -2.10
CA ILE A 36 19.00 4.87 -2.84
C ILE A 36 18.87 4.40 -4.29
N ASP A 37 19.96 3.96 -4.90
CA ASP A 37 19.97 3.48 -6.29
C ASP A 37 19.14 2.20 -6.49
N LYS A 38 18.84 1.47 -5.41
CA LYS A 38 17.97 0.29 -5.43
C LYS A 38 16.50 0.63 -5.32
N MET A 39 16.18 1.89 -4.92
CA MET A 39 14.78 2.32 -4.75
C MET A 39 14.09 2.47 -6.10
N ILE A 40 12.88 1.96 -6.15
CA ILE A 40 11.98 2.09 -7.30
C ILE A 40 10.62 2.66 -6.89
N PHE A 41 9.94 3.21 -7.88
CA PHE A 41 8.50 3.47 -7.83
C PHE A 41 7.92 3.12 -9.20
N ASP A 42 7.27 1.99 -9.28
CA ASP A 42 6.70 1.42 -10.51
C ASP A 42 5.25 0.95 -10.30
N ASP A 43 4.67 0.38 -11.34
CA ASP A 43 3.31 -0.11 -11.35
C ASP A 43 3.07 -1.32 -10.43
N TYR A 44 4.11 -1.92 -9.87
CA TYR A 44 4.02 -3.07 -8.96
C TYR A 44 4.29 -2.71 -7.49
N CYS A 45 4.36 -1.43 -7.13
CA CYS A 45 4.53 -0.97 -5.75
C CYS A 45 3.24 -1.13 -4.93
N VAL A 46 2.79 -2.40 -4.78
CA VAL A 46 1.48 -2.76 -4.19
C VAL A 46 1.42 -2.68 -2.68
N HIS A 47 2.56 -2.84 -2.00
CA HIS A 47 2.64 -2.84 -0.54
C HIS A 47 2.30 -1.47 0.04
N ASN A 48 1.58 -1.47 1.17
CA ASN A 48 1.36 -0.25 1.95
C ASN A 48 2.54 -0.06 2.92
N LEU A 49 3.39 0.92 2.65
CA LEU A 49 4.60 1.16 3.45
C LEU A 49 4.30 1.62 4.89
N SER A 50 3.12 2.19 5.15
CA SER A 50 2.76 2.61 6.51
C SER A 50 2.76 1.44 7.50
N THR A 51 2.40 0.22 7.06
CA THR A 51 2.49 -0.98 7.93
C THR A 51 3.92 -1.31 8.34
N SER A 52 4.89 -1.00 7.48
CA SER A 52 6.31 -1.25 7.74
C SER A 52 6.89 -0.32 8.81
N LEU A 53 6.28 0.85 9.03
CA LEU A 53 6.69 1.79 10.08
C LEU A 53 6.52 1.22 11.49
N LEU A 54 5.59 0.30 11.70
CA LEU A 54 5.36 -0.31 13.02
C LEU A 54 6.61 -1.02 13.57
N ARG A 55 7.53 -1.44 12.71
CA ARG A 55 8.83 -2.01 13.12
C ARG A 55 9.75 -0.99 13.80
N TYR A 56 9.50 0.29 13.56
CA TYR A 56 10.32 1.42 14.02
C TYR A 56 9.61 2.29 15.07
N ARG A 57 8.46 1.84 15.60
CA ARG A 57 7.66 2.64 16.55
C ARG A 57 8.46 3.04 17.79
N ASP A 58 9.29 2.12 18.31
CA ASP A 58 10.09 2.32 19.51
C ASP A 58 11.51 2.87 19.23
N SER A 59 11.85 3.12 17.94
CA SER A 59 13.12 3.75 17.54
C SER A 59 13.04 5.27 17.70
N ASN A 60 14.19 5.92 17.86
CA ASN A 60 14.32 7.39 17.82
C ASN A 60 14.77 7.93 16.45
N GLU A 61 14.97 7.05 15.48
CA GLU A 61 15.45 7.42 14.14
C GLU A 61 14.41 8.30 13.42
N LYS A 62 14.90 9.25 12.64
CA LYS A 62 14.11 10.06 11.72
C LYS A 62 13.97 9.32 10.40
N ILE A 63 12.76 9.16 9.93
CA ILE A 63 12.42 8.32 8.80
C ILE A 63 11.84 9.17 7.66
N GLY A 64 12.50 9.16 6.51
CA GLY A 64 11.88 9.52 5.25
C GLY A 64 10.99 8.37 4.77
N ILE A 65 9.77 8.66 4.35
CA ILE A 65 8.87 7.62 3.83
C ILE A 65 8.19 8.08 2.55
N VAL A 66 8.24 7.23 1.52
CA VAL A 66 7.49 7.45 0.28
C VAL A 66 6.08 6.88 0.45
N VAL A 67 5.06 7.71 0.20
CA VAL A 67 3.66 7.34 0.41
C VAL A 67 2.78 7.64 -0.80
N LYS A 68 1.98 6.66 -1.21
CA LYS A 68 0.84 6.84 -2.12
C LYS A 68 -0.37 7.38 -1.36
N GLY A 69 -1.45 7.71 -2.04
CA GLY A 69 -2.69 8.16 -1.41
C GLY A 69 -3.21 7.18 -0.33
N CYS A 70 -3.21 5.87 -0.61
CA CYS A 70 -3.61 4.85 0.36
C CYS A 70 -2.62 4.71 1.53
N ASP A 71 -1.31 4.82 1.28
CA ASP A 71 -0.29 4.76 2.32
C ASP A 71 -0.39 5.97 3.27
N SER A 72 -0.58 7.18 2.70
CA SER A 72 -0.70 8.41 3.50
C SER A 72 -1.91 8.38 4.45
N ARG A 73 -3.02 7.75 4.06
CA ARG A 73 -4.18 7.54 4.93
C ARG A 73 -3.89 6.53 6.04
N GLY A 74 -3.16 5.45 5.72
CA GLY A 74 -2.67 4.53 6.73
C GLY A 74 -1.74 5.22 7.73
N LEU A 75 -0.89 6.12 7.23
CA LEU A 75 0.00 6.92 8.06
C LEU A 75 -0.77 7.85 9.02
N VAL A 76 -1.81 8.53 8.54
CA VAL A 76 -2.70 9.34 9.40
C VAL A 76 -3.25 8.49 10.54
N ARG A 77 -3.70 7.26 10.25
CA ARG A 77 -4.20 6.35 11.28
C ARG A 77 -3.13 6.00 12.33
N LEU A 78 -1.90 5.73 11.92
CA LEU A 78 -0.80 5.48 12.86
C LEU A 78 -0.46 6.68 13.74
N LEU A 79 -0.58 7.90 13.19
CA LEU A 79 -0.38 9.14 13.94
C LEU A 79 -1.49 9.36 14.96
N GLU A 80 -2.76 9.16 14.58
CA GLU A 80 -3.93 9.26 15.46
C GLU A 80 -3.87 8.25 16.61
N ASP A 81 -3.42 7.03 16.34
CA ASP A 81 -3.26 5.96 17.34
C ASP A 81 -1.95 6.10 18.15
N ASN A 82 -1.18 7.18 17.95
CA ASN A 82 0.11 7.42 18.61
C ASN A 82 1.12 6.27 18.44
N GLN A 83 1.01 5.49 17.35
CA GLN A 83 1.96 4.43 17.04
C GLN A 83 3.30 4.99 16.51
N ILE A 84 3.26 6.14 15.85
CA ILE A 84 4.43 6.84 15.32
C ILE A 84 4.29 8.33 15.64
N LYS A 85 5.40 8.99 15.95
CA LYS A 85 5.46 10.43 16.19
C LYS A 85 5.68 11.18 14.87
N ARG A 86 4.89 12.24 14.62
CA ARG A 86 5.00 13.06 13.39
C ARG A 86 6.37 13.70 13.22
N GLU A 87 6.99 14.12 14.30
CA GLU A 87 8.30 14.82 14.31
C GLU A 87 9.45 13.94 13.82
N ARG A 88 9.25 12.63 13.79
CA ARG A 88 10.21 11.65 13.30
C ARG A 88 10.08 11.35 11.81
N LEU A 89 9.06 11.90 11.16
CA LEU A 89 8.76 11.58 9.78
C LEU A 89 9.06 12.74 8.84
N TYR A 90 9.67 12.42 7.70
CA TYR A 90 9.66 13.24 6.50
C TYR A 90 8.90 12.48 5.42
N ILE A 91 7.75 13.02 5.01
CA ILE A 91 6.78 12.32 4.18
C ILE A 91 6.92 12.79 2.74
N ILE A 92 7.35 11.90 1.85
CA ILE A 92 7.42 12.14 0.41
C ILE A 92 6.15 11.56 -0.22
N GLY A 93 5.19 12.42 -0.50
CA GLY A 93 3.94 12.05 -1.15
C GLY A 93 4.14 11.80 -2.64
N VAL A 94 3.63 10.69 -3.17
CA VAL A 94 3.64 10.37 -4.59
C VAL A 94 2.22 10.21 -5.10
N CYS A 95 1.86 10.99 -6.13
CA CYS A 95 0.56 10.85 -6.79
C CYS A 95 0.54 9.52 -7.57
N CYS A 96 -0.53 8.73 -7.37
CA CYS A 96 -0.57 7.33 -7.80
C CYS A 96 -1.66 7.11 -8.86
N SER A 97 -1.25 6.61 -10.01
CA SER A 97 -2.17 6.20 -11.09
C SER A 97 -2.78 4.81 -10.91
N GLY A 98 -2.58 4.19 -9.74
CA GLY A 98 -2.95 2.80 -9.47
C GLY A 98 -1.76 1.86 -9.58
N VAL A 99 -1.92 0.63 -9.11
CA VAL A 99 -0.91 -0.43 -9.24
C VAL A 99 -1.50 -1.63 -9.97
N MET A 100 -0.63 -2.36 -10.65
CA MET A 100 -0.99 -3.60 -11.35
C MET A 100 -1.17 -4.74 -10.34
N ASP A 101 -1.95 -5.74 -10.71
CA ASP A 101 -2.12 -6.96 -9.91
C ASP A 101 -0.97 -7.94 -10.18
N PRO A 102 -0.08 -8.20 -9.21
CA PRO A 102 1.06 -9.11 -9.40
C PRO A 102 0.62 -10.54 -9.72
N LEU A 103 -0.55 -10.97 -9.22
CA LEU A 103 -1.08 -12.31 -9.52
C LEU A 103 -1.47 -12.43 -10.98
N GLN A 104 -2.14 -11.43 -11.53
CA GLN A 104 -2.47 -11.41 -12.96
C GLN A 104 -1.21 -11.39 -13.83
N ALA A 105 -0.21 -10.58 -13.46
CA ALA A 105 1.07 -10.53 -14.15
C ALA A 105 1.82 -11.89 -14.08
N MET A 106 1.82 -12.56 -12.92
CA MET A 106 2.40 -13.89 -12.75
C MET A 106 1.71 -14.92 -13.66
N ILE A 107 0.37 -14.92 -13.72
CA ILE A 107 -0.40 -15.84 -14.55
C ILE A 107 -0.14 -15.58 -16.03
N ALA A 108 -0.11 -14.33 -16.45
CA ALA A 108 0.19 -13.96 -17.85
C ALA A 108 1.59 -14.46 -18.29
N ASN A 109 2.59 -14.33 -17.41
CA ASN A 109 3.96 -14.78 -17.69
C ASN A 109 4.14 -16.31 -17.61
N SER A 110 3.25 -17.03 -16.92
CA SER A 110 3.32 -18.50 -16.80
C SER A 110 2.70 -19.28 -17.97
N GLY A 111 2.09 -18.59 -18.93
CA GLY A 111 1.37 -19.21 -20.06
C GLY A 111 0.01 -19.81 -19.69
N PHE A 112 -0.42 -19.70 -18.43
CA PHE A 112 -1.74 -20.15 -17.96
C PHE A 112 -2.82 -19.07 -18.17
N SER A 113 -3.03 -18.64 -19.41
CA SER A 113 -4.01 -17.59 -19.73
C SER A 113 -5.45 -18.11 -19.65
N ARG A 114 -6.08 -17.99 -18.46
CA ARG A 114 -7.54 -18.09 -18.30
C ARG A 114 -8.19 -16.79 -17.80
N ILE A 115 -7.42 -15.74 -17.54
CA ILE A 115 -7.93 -14.47 -17.06
C ILE A 115 -8.20 -13.56 -18.26
N LYS A 116 -9.46 -13.19 -18.47
CA LYS A 116 -9.95 -12.36 -19.59
C LYS A 116 -9.83 -10.85 -19.33
N ASP A 117 -9.51 -10.43 -18.10
CA ASP A 117 -9.38 -9.01 -17.76
C ASP A 117 -7.93 -8.58 -17.99
N THR A 118 -7.73 -7.86 -19.09
CA THR A 118 -6.41 -7.38 -19.55
C THR A 118 -6.05 -5.99 -19.01
N SER A 119 -6.90 -5.38 -18.17
CA SER A 119 -6.58 -4.06 -17.59
C SER A 119 -5.37 -4.11 -16.66
N GLY A 120 -5.10 -5.28 -16.07
CA GLY A 120 -3.98 -5.52 -15.15
C GLY A 120 -4.04 -4.71 -13.86
N LEU A 121 -4.96 -3.75 -13.74
CA LEU A 121 -5.09 -2.88 -12.58
C LEU A 121 -5.65 -3.68 -11.38
N ALA A 122 -5.00 -3.56 -10.23
CA ALA A 122 -5.47 -4.21 -9.02
C ALA A 122 -6.88 -3.73 -8.63
N ALA A 123 -7.75 -4.66 -8.22
CA ALA A 123 -9.17 -4.37 -7.90
C ALA A 123 -9.33 -3.23 -6.88
N LYS A 124 -8.44 -3.13 -5.90
CA LYS A 124 -8.40 -2.02 -4.94
C LYS A 124 -8.17 -0.66 -5.59
N CYS A 125 -7.44 -0.62 -6.72
CA CYS A 125 -7.12 0.60 -7.47
C CYS A 125 -8.22 0.97 -8.46
N ALA A 126 -8.94 -0.01 -9.01
CA ALA A 126 -10.11 0.23 -9.86
C ALA A 126 -11.22 1.01 -9.12
N ASN A 127 -11.35 0.76 -7.81
CA ASN A 127 -12.32 1.44 -6.93
C ASN A 127 -11.70 2.59 -6.10
N CYS A 128 -10.48 3.03 -6.42
CA CYS A 128 -9.78 4.04 -5.65
C CYS A 128 -10.31 5.44 -5.92
N ILE A 129 -10.71 6.13 -4.86
CA ILE A 129 -11.11 7.55 -4.88
C ILE A 129 -10.08 8.48 -4.24
N GLN A 130 -8.91 7.96 -3.85
CA GLN A 130 -7.87 8.69 -3.12
C GLN A 130 -6.50 8.44 -3.76
N PRO A 131 -6.29 8.89 -5.02
CA PRO A 131 -5.02 8.67 -5.71
C PRO A 131 -3.88 9.54 -5.17
N ASN A 132 -4.23 10.66 -4.50
CA ASN A 132 -3.25 11.62 -4.02
C ASN A 132 -3.02 11.46 -2.51
N PRO A 133 -1.79 11.69 -2.03
CA PRO A 133 -1.50 11.72 -0.60
C PRO A 133 -2.30 12.83 0.12
N VAL A 134 -2.76 12.53 1.35
CA VAL A 134 -3.51 13.48 2.19
C VAL A 134 -2.61 14.19 3.20
N ILE A 135 -1.42 13.64 3.46
CA ILE A 135 -0.38 14.24 4.29
C ILE A 135 0.98 14.04 3.63
N TYR A 136 1.77 15.07 3.54
CA TYR A 136 3.14 15.05 2.99
C TYR A 136 3.91 16.31 3.39
N ASP A 137 5.24 16.24 3.36
CA ASP A 137 6.17 17.37 3.45
C ASP A 137 6.60 17.80 2.05
N GLU A 138 6.74 16.87 1.12
CA GLU A 138 7.07 17.11 -0.28
C GLU A 138 6.18 16.24 -1.17
N LEU A 139 5.60 16.82 -2.24
CA LEU A 139 4.75 16.10 -3.19
C LEU A 139 5.48 15.91 -4.51
N VAL A 140 5.47 14.67 -5.02
CA VAL A 140 6.07 14.28 -6.30
C VAL A 140 5.00 13.81 -7.26
N GLY A 141 5.08 14.29 -8.50
CA GLY A 141 4.15 13.97 -9.57
C GLY A 141 2.94 14.89 -9.64
N ALA A 142 2.21 14.79 -10.75
CA ALA A 142 0.97 15.53 -10.95
C ALA A 142 -0.20 14.87 -10.22
N THR A 143 -1.07 15.68 -9.64
CA THR A 143 -2.29 15.19 -9.00
C THR A 143 -3.17 14.40 -9.97
N GLN A 144 -3.76 13.32 -9.49
CA GLN A 144 -4.62 12.42 -10.25
C GLN A 144 -6.08 12.63 -9.86
N GLU A 145 -6.97 12.42 -10.82
CA GLU A 145 -8.42 12.38 -10.55
C GLU A 145 -8.81 11.05 -9.91
N ALA A 146 -9.87 11.09 -9.08
CA ALA A 146 -10.45 9.89 -8.50
C ALA A 146 -11.10 9.02 -9.59
N ARG A 147 -10.87 7.70 -9.54
CA ARG A 147 -11.38 6.75 -10.54
C ARG A 147 -12.54 5.89 -10.06
N GLY A 148 -12.80 5.88 -8.77
CA GLY A 148 -13.79 4.98 -8.19
C GLY A 148 -15.17 5.12 -8.81
N PRO A 149 -15.88 4.02 -9.10
CA PRO A 149 -17.25 4.06 -9.59
C PRO A 149 -18.19 4.64 -8.53
N ALA A 150 -19.33 5.18 -8.98
CA ALA A 150 -20.35 5.75 -8.10
C ALA A 150 -20.89 4.72 -7.08
N ASN A 151 -20.94 3.44 -7.48
CA ASN A 151 -21.46 2.32 -6.67
C ASN A 151 -20.36 1.46 -6.02
N ARG A 152 -19.24 2.04 -5.66
CA ARG A 152 -18.08 1.30 -5.06
C ARG A 152 -18.44 0.45 -3.83
N PHE A 153 -19.57 0.69 -3.22
CA PHE A 153 -20.10 -0.04 -2.06
C PHE A 153 -21.13 -1.10 -2.41
N GLU A 154 -21.31 -1.45 -3.70
CA GLU A 154 -22.29 -2.43 -4.16
C GLU A 154 -22.17 -3.75 -3.41
N LYS A 155 -20.95 -4.29 -3.28
CA LYS A 155 -20.70 -5.53 -2.53
C LYS A 155 -21.03 -5.43 -1.05
N LEU A 156 -20.82 -4.27 -0.44
CA LEU A 156 -21.23 -4.01 0.94
C LEU A 156 -22.74 -4.02 1.06
N SER A 157 -23.44 -3.34 0.14
CA SER A 157 -24.89 -3.30 0.12
C SER A 157 -25.51 -4.69 -0.10
N GLU A 158 -24.91 -5.55 -0.93
CA GLU A 158 -25.33 -6.95 -1.07
C GLU A 158 -25.30 -7.67 0.29
N ILE A 159 -24.20 -7.55 1.04
CA ILE A 159 -24.04 -8.20 2.35
C ILE A 159 -24.98 -7.60 3.40
N GLU A 160 -25.19 -6.27 3.38
CA GLU A 160 -26.10 -5.59 4.29
C GLU A 160 -27.58 -5.97 4.07
N ASN A 161 -27.95 -6.27 2.83
CA ASN A 161 -29.32 -6.69 2.46
C ASN A 161 -29.59 -8.17 2.73
N MET A 162 -28.58 -8.98 3.08
CA MET A 162 -28.76 -10.36 3.49
C MET A 162 -29.54 -10.46 4.81
N SER A 163 -30.38 -11.49 4.95
CA SER A 163 -30.93 -11.88 6.25
C SER A 163 -29.80 -12.24 7.23
N VAL A 164 -30.13 -12.33 8.52
CA VAL A 164 -29.15 -12.72 9.55
C VAL A 164 -28.57 -14.10 9.26
N GLU A 165 -29.43 -15.05 8.86
CA GLU A 165 -29.06 -16.43 8.54
C GLU A 165 -28.16 -16.52 7.30
N GLU A 166 -28.52 -15.80 6.23
CA GLU A 166 -27.70 -15.75 5.00
C GLU A 166 -26.34 -15.10 5.26
N ARG A 167 -26.30 -13.99 6.00
CA ARG A 167 -25.05 -13.31 6.36
C ARG A 167 -24.16 -14.19 7.22
N ARG A 168 -24.76 -14.93 8.16
CA ARG A 168 -24.03 -15.90 8.97
C ARG A 168 -23.41 -17.00 8.10
N ALA A 169 -24.21 -17.62 7.22
CA ALA A 169 -23.75 -18.65 6.31
C ALA A 169 -22.64 -18.15 5.38
N PHE A 170 -22.76 -16.92 4.86
CA PHE A 170 -21.71 -16.27 4.06
C PHE A 170 -20.39 -16.17 4.81
N PHE A 171 -20.38 -15.67 6.05
CA PHE A 171 -19.16 -15.55 6.81
C PHE A 171 -18.61 -16.90 7.31
N GLU A 172 -19.47 -17.88 7.62
CA GLU A 172 -19.05 -19.23 7.94
C GLU A 172 -18.31 -19.87 6.75
N ASP A 173 -18.79 -19.71 5.52
CA ASP A 173 -18.10 -20.16 4.31
C ASP A 173 -16.75 -19.45 4.12
N VAL A 174 -16.71 -18.12 4.24
CA VAL A 174 -15.45 -17.36 4.12
C VAL A 174 -14.42 -17.82 5.14
N PHE A 175 -14.81 -17.99 6.39
CA PHE A 175 -13.89 -18.38 7.47
C PHE A 175 -13.53 -19.88 7.46
N SER A 176 -14.36 -20.75 6.86
CA SER A 176 -14.04 -22.18 6.72
C SER A 176 -12.75 -22.42 5.94
N ARG A 177 -12.39 -21.50 5.04
CA ARG A 177 -11.17 -21.54 4.23
C ARG A 177 -9.96 -20.90 4.91
N CYS A 178 -10.11 -20.41 6.14
CA CYS A 178 -9.05 -19.73 6.86
C CYS A 178 -8.01 -20.71 7.41
N ILE A 179 -6.78 -20.60 6.92
CA ILE A 179 -5.64 -21.42 7.40
C ILE A 179 -4.91 -20.79 8.60
N ARG A 180 -5.43 -19.69 9.17
CA ARG A 180 -4.85 -18.94 10.31
C ARG A 180 -3.42 -18.42 10.07
N CYS A 181 -3.08 -18.04 8.84
CA CYS A 181 -1.75 -17.50 8.51
C CYS A 181 -1.53 -16.06 9.00
N TYR A 182 -2.56 -15.39 9.50
CA TYR A 182 -2.54 -14.00 9.98
C TYR A 182 -2.11 -12.94 8.94
N ALA A 183 -2.04 -13.28 7.66
CA ALA A 183 -1.68 -12.33 6.60
C ALA A 183 -2.61 -11.11 6.56
N CYS A 184 -3.92 -11.31 6.75
CA CYS A 184 -4.91 -10.21 6.82
C CYS A 184 -4.60 -9.24 7.97
N ARG A 185 -4.19 -9.75 9.14
CA ARG A 185 -3.80 -8.93 10.30
C ARG A 185 -2.52 -8.15 10.02
N GLN A 186 -1.51 -8.78 9.38
CA GLN A 186 -0.25 -8.13 9.07
C GLN A 186 -0.39 -7.06 7.97
N ALA A 187 -1.37 -7.21 7.07
CA ALA A 187 -1.63 -6.25 6.00
C ALA A 187 -2.48 -5.05 6.47
N CYS A 188 -3.24 -5.19 7.55
CA CYS A 188 -4.16 -4.18 8.04
C CYS A 188 -3.46 -3.20 8.98
N ILE A 189 -3.51 -1.90 8.64
CA ILE A 189 -2.92 -0.84 9.47
C ILE A 189 -3.67 -0.63 10.80
N ALA A 190 -4.93 -1.03 10.89
CA ALA A 190 -5.78 -0.86 12.07
C ALA A 190 -5.79 -2.10 13.00
N CYS A 191 -5.11 -3.20 12.62
CA CYS A 191 -4.99 -4.39 13.44
C CYS A 191 -3.63 -4.47 14.13
#